data_3593c7ca0623cff662b90c2421a25bda
#
_entry.id   3593c7ca0623cff662b90c2421a25bda
#
_cell.length_a   1.000
_cell.length_b   1.000
_cell.length_c   1.000
_cell.angle_alpha   90.00
_cell.angle_beta   90.00
_cell.angle_gamma   90.00
#
_symmetry.space_group_name_H-M   'P 1'
#
loop_
_entity.id
_entity.type
_entity.pdbx_description
1 polymer ?
#
loop_
_entity_poly.entity_id
_entity_poly.type
_entity_poly.pdbx_seq_one_letter_code
_entity_poly.pdbx_strand_id
1 'polypeptide(L)'
;DTVIMIRSGYRKFITYPSSYLLKKGCYMPSVDLLELFLTLADKYDMKFYFGLYDSGHYWDTHDLSYEIEDNKYVIDEVWQTYGHHKSFGGWYISGEISRATKGAIKAFYEMGKQCKEVSNGLPTFISPWIDGKKAVAASGANLTKAEAVSVEQHEKEWNEIFDGIHEVVDACAFQDGHIDYDELDAFFEVNKKLADKYGMKCWTN
;
A
#
# COMPACT_ATOMS: atom_id res chain seq x y z
N ASP A 1 -1.44 11.73 -16.61
CA ASP A 1 -0.40 11.52 -15.57
C ASP A 1 -1.04 11.08 -14.27
N THR A 2 -0.26 10.41 -13.40
CA THR A 2 -0.76 9.85 -12.13
C THR A 2 0.16 10.23 -10.99
N VAL A 3 -0.42 10.62 -9.87
CA VAL A 3 0.28 10.83 -8.60
C VAL A 3 -0.14 9.72 -7.64
N ILE A 4 0.82 9.10 -6.99
CA ILE A 4 0.58 8.11 -5.95
C ILE A 4 1.12 8.64 -4.64
N MET A 5 0.26 8.86 -3.69
CA MET A 5 0.62 9.20 -2.33
C MET A 5 0.91 7.92 -1.58
N ILE A 6 2.15 7.71 -1.16
CA ILE A 6 2.57 6.45 -0.53
C ILE A 6 1.79 6.19 0.77
N ARG A 7 1.59 7.22 1.58
CA ARG A 7 0.83 7.14 2.84
C ARG A 7 0.31 8.51 3.26
N SER A 8 -0.89 8.55 3.81
CA SER A 8 -1.49 9.80 4.32
C SER A 8 -0.96 10.22 5.67
N GLY A 9 -0.21 9.38 6.32
CA GLY A 9 0.48 9.66 7.57
C GLY A 9 1.31 8.48 8.01
N TYR A 10 2.27 8.76 8.90
CA TYR A 10 3.13 7.76 9.51
C TYR A 10 3.26 8.02 11.01
N ARG A 11 2.91 7.03 11.83
CA ARG A 11 2.89 7.15 13.29
C ARG A 11 2.04 8.36 13.71
N LYS A 12 2.67 9.43 14.23
CA LYS A 12 1.97 10.63 14.70
C LYS A 12 1.85 11.76 13.68
N PHE A 13 2.44 11.63 12.50
CA PHE A 13 2.40 12.69 11.48
C PHE A 13 1.38 12.34 10.40
N ILE A 14 0.45 13.26 10.13
CA ILE A 14 -0.60 13.12 9.13
C ILE A 14 -0.61 14.32 8.19
N THR A 15 -1.18 14.17 7.01
CA THR A 15 -1.13 15.17 5.94
C THR A 15 -2.42 15.98 5.80
N TYR A 16 -3.47 15.61 6.52
CA TYR A 16 -4.79 16.22 6.43
C TYR A 16 -5.46 16.26 7.83
N PRO A 17 -6.50 17.09 8.05
CA PRO A 17 -7.13 17.27 9.36
C PRO A 17 -8.10 16.14 9.73
N SER A 18 -7.56 14.90 9.85
CA SER A 18 -8.36 13.78 10.33
C SER A 18 -8.87 14.01 11.74
N SER A 19 -10.18 14.05 11.91
CA SER A 19 -10.79 14.22 13.23
C SER A 19 -10.52 13.02 14.15
N TYR A 20 -10.43 11.83 13.57
CA TYR A 20 -10.12 10.61 14.29
C TYR A 20 -8.65 10.56 14.76
N LEU A 21 -7.69 10.77 13.84
CA LEU A 21 -6.27 10.68 14.16
C LEU A 21 -5.79 11.82 15.05
N LEU A 22 -6.35 13.04 14.90
CA LEU A 22 -6.06 14.15 15.81
C LEU A 22 -6.48 13.87 17.25
N LYS A 23 -7.65 13.23 17.46
CA LYS A 23 -8.07 12.75 18.79
C LYS A 23 -7.15 11.68 19.37
N LYS A 24 -6.47 10.91 18.53
CA LYS A 24 -5.42 9.94 18.93
C LYS A 24 -4.07 10.60 19.19
N GLY A 25 -3.95 11.92 19.07
CA GLY A 25 -2.75 12.69 19.34
C GLY A 25 -1.78 12.76 18.16
N CYS A 26 -2.26 12.59 16.94
CA CYS A 26 -1.49 12.85 15.74
C CYS A 26 -1.34 14.35 15.49
N TYR A 27 -0.32 14.72 14.71
CA TYR A 27 0.00 16.10 14.33
C TYR A 27 -0.13 16.25 12.81
N MET A 28 -0.63 17.40 12.38
CA MET A 28 -0.65 17.78 10.98
C MET A 28 0.10 19.10 10.77
N PRO A 29 0.59 19.40 9.56
CA PRO A 29 1.09 20.73 9.22
C PRO A 29 -0.05 21.75 9.28
N SER A 30 0.30 23.04 9.27
CA SER A 30 -0.69 24.14 9.30
C SER A 30 -1.56 24.24 8.04
N VAL A 31 -1.24 23.47 7.01
CA VAL A 31 -1.95 23.39 5.74
C VAL A 31 -2.45 21.96 5.52
N ASP A 32 -3.67 21.83 5.03
CA ASP A 32 -4.19 20.56 4.52
C ASP A 32 -3.48 20.20 3.22
N LEU A 33 -2.50 19.31 3.31
CA LEU A 33 -1.71 18.89 2.14
C LEU A 33 -2.51 18.00 1.20
N LEU A 34 -3.46 17.23 1.70
CA LEU A 34 -4.29 16.38 0.85
C LEU A 34 -5.20 17.23 -0.04
N GLU A 35 -5.88 18.23 0.54
CA GLU A 35 -6.68 19.19 -0.23
C GLU A 35 -5.83 19.91 -1.28
N LEU A 36 -4.63 20.35 -0.89
CA LEU A 36 -3.71 21.01 -1.81
C LEU A 36 -3.32 20.10 -2.99
N PHE A 37 -2.97 18.84 -2.72
CA PHE A 37 -2.56 17.90 -3.78
C PHE A 37 -3.72 17.56 -4.71
N LEU A 38 -4.92 17.31 -4.17
CA LEU A 38 -6.10 17.03 -4.97
C LEU A 38 -6.54 18.23 -5.82
N THR A 39 -6.51 19.44 -5.25
CA THR A 39 -6.78 20.68 -6.00
C THR A 39 -5.80 20.84 -7.17
N LEU A 40 -4.51 20.59 -6.95
CA LEU A 40 -3.51 20.64 -8.03
C LEU A 40 -3.72 19.53 -9.06
N ALA A 41 -4.01 18.32 -8.62
CA ALA A 41 -4.30 17.20 -9.51
C ALA A 41 -5.55 17.47 -10.36
N ASP A 42 -6.60 18.02 -9.79
CA ASP A 42 -7.79 18.48 -10.52
C ASP A 42 -7.46 19.52 -11.58
N LYS A 43 -6.63 20.51 -11.20
CA LYS A 43 -6.21 21.59 -12.10
C LYS A 43 -5.42 21.10 -13.30
N TYR A 44 -4.56 20.10 -13.10
CA TYR A 44 -3.67 19.58 -14.15
C TYR A 44 -4.18 18.27 -14.79
N ASP A 45 -5.43 17.89 -14.53
CA ASP A 45 -6.08 16.69 -15.05
C ASP A 45 -5.28 15.41 -14.81
N MET A 46 -4.76 15.28 -13.59
CA MET A 46 -3.99 14.12 -13.14
C MET A 46 -4.89 13.17 -12.33
N LYS A 47 -4.54 11.88 -12.32
CA LYS A 47 -5.13 10.92 -11.36
C LYS A 47 -4.34 10.94 -10.06
N PHE A 48 -5.05 10.87 -8.94
CA PHE A 48 -4.45 10.81 -7.62
C PHE A 48 -4.88 9.52 -6.91
N TYR A 49 -3.92 8.74 -6.45
CA TYR A 49 -4.16 7.57 -5.60
C TYR A 49 -3.81 7.93 -4.16
N PHE A 50 -4.79 7.78 -3.29
CA PHE A 50 -4.64 8.07 -1.87
C PHE A 50 -4.02 6.89 -1.14
N GLY A 51 -2.87 7.10 -0.50
CA GLY A 51 -2.23 6.11 0.37
C GLY A 51 -2.81 6.11 1.78
N LEU A 52 -3.15 4.93 2.27
CA LEU A 52 -3.72 4.76 3.59
C LEU A 52 -2.75 5.19 4.70
N TYR A 53 -3.26 5.29 5.92
CA TYR A 53 -2.47 5.63 7.09
C TYR A 53 -1.62 4.42 7.54
N ASP A 54 -0.37 4.68 7.90
CA ASP A 54 0.57 3.72 8.48
C ASP A 54 0.78 4.07 9.95
N SER A 55 0.19 3.31 10.85
CA SER A 55 0.30 3.53 12.29
C SER A 55 1.71 3.27 12.83
N GLY A 56 2.52 2.54 12.08
CA GLY A 56 3.84 2.07 12.47
C GLY A 56 3.83 0.79 13.30
N HIS A 57 2.66 0.28 13.70
CA HIS A 57 2.59 -0.94 14.51
C HIS A 57 3.10 -2.17 13.77
N TYR A 58 2.88 -2.25 12.45
CA TYR A 58 3.43 -3.32 11.64
C TYR A 58 4.96 -3.43 11.77
N TRP A 59 5.65 -2.31 11.75
CA TRP A 59 7.12 -2.28 11.87
C TRP A 59 7.64 -2.74 13.23
N ASP A 60 6.82 -2.58 14.27
CA ASP A 60 7.18 -2.98 15.64
C ASP A 60 6.73 -4.42 15.96
N THR A 61 5.66 -4.92 15.32
CA THR A 61 5.00 -6.20 15.68
C THR A 61 5.04 -7.27 14.59
N HIS A 62 5.36 -6.90 13.35
CA HIS A 62 5.24 -7.75 12.15
C HIS A 62 3.82 -8.34 11.95
N ASP A 63 2.79 -7.63 12.42
CA ASP A 63 1.39 -8.01 12.27
C ASP A 63 0.62 -6.86 11.59
N LEU A 64 0.26 -7.05 10.32
CA LEU A 64 -0.40 -6.03 9.52
C LEU A 64 -1.87 -5.80 9.95
N SER A 65 -2.46 -6.72 10.71
CA SER A 65 -3.84 -6.58 11.17
C SER A 65 -4.09 -5.37 12.08
N TYR A 66 -3.03 -4.82 12.69
CA TYR A 66 -3.13 -3.59 13.48
C TYR A 66 -3.51 -2.35 12.65
N GLU A 67 -3.23 -2.36 11.34
CA GLU A 67 -3.56 -1.24 10.46
C GLU A 67 -5.06 -1.15 10.11
N ILE A 68 -5.83 -2.23 10.32
CA ILE A 68 -7.25 -2.31 9.93
C ILE A 68 -8.09 -1.29 10.70
N GLU A 69 -7.93 -1.23 12.01
CA GLU A 69 -8.80 -0.43 12.90
C GLU A 69 -8.71 1.06 12.59
N ASP A 70 -7.50 1.59 12.48
CA ASP A 70 -7.31 3.02 12.19
C ASP A 70 -7.76 3.36 10.76
N ASN A 71 -7.42 2.51 9.80
CA ASN A 71 -7.78 2.76 8.41
C ASN A 71 -9.27 2.65 8.13
N LYS A 72 -10.02 1.91 8.94
CA LYS A 72 -11.48 1.90 8.85
C LYS A 72 -12.07 3.31 8.97
N TYR A 73 -11.59 4.10 9.93
CA TYR A 73 -12.05 5.49 10.10
C TYR A 73 -11.44 6.42 9.06
N VAL A 74 -10.16 6.22 8.70
CA VAL A 74 -9.47 7.03 7.69
C VAL A 74 -10.15 6.91 6.33
N ILE A 75 -10.49 5.71 5.88
CA ILE A 75 -11.13 5.49 4.58
C ILE A 75 -12.47 6.22 4.49
N ASP A 76 -13.33 6.06 5.51
CA ASP A 76 -14.63 6.72 5.55
C ASP A 76 -14.51 8.25 5.56
N GLU A 77 -13.65 8.78 6.45
CA GLU A 77 -13.45 10.23 6.61
C GLU A 77 -12.89 10.86 5.34
N VAL A 78 -11.89 10.23 4.73
CA VAL A 78 -11.26 10.73 3.51
C VAL A 78 -12.25 10.72 2.35
N TRP A 79 -12.99 9.65 2.17
CA TRP A 79 -13.98 9.60 1.10
C TRP A 79 -15.09 10.65 1.26
N GLN A 80 -15.62 10.81 2.48
CA GLN A 80 -16.63 11.81 2.78
C GLN A 80 -16.15 13.23 2.52
N THR A 81 -14.87 13.52 2.81
CA THR A 81 -14.31 14.86 2.72
C THR A 81 -13.78 15.17 1.33
N TYR A 82 -13.04 14.25 0.71
CA TYR A 82 -12.26 14.50 -0.52
C TYR A 82 -12.73 13.71 -1.74
N GLY A 83 -13.67 12.79 -1.58
CA GLY A 83 -14.17 11.96 -2.70
C GLY A 83 -14.87 12.74 -3.81
N HIS A 84 -15.14 14.04 -3.60
CA HIS A 84 -15.71 14.93 -4.60
C HIS A 84 -14.69 15.41 -5.66
N HIS A 85 -13.39 15.28 -5.41
CA HIS A 85 -12.35 15.65 -6.36
C HIS A 85 -12.37 14.73 -7.58
N LYS A 86 -12.41 15.28 -8.78
CA LYS A 86 -12.40 14.47 -10.02
C LYS A 86 -11.09 13.72 -10.23
N SER A 87 -10.01 14.18 -9.62
CA SER A 87 -8.69 13.56 -9.63
C SER A 87 -8.57 12.38 -8.68
N PHE A 88 -9.48 12.20 -7.71
CA PHE A 88 -9.43 11.04 -6.80
C PHE A 88 -9.64 9.76 -7.61
N GLY A 89 -8.54 9.12 -8.01
CA GLY A 89 -8.54 8.03 -8.99
C GLY A 89 -8.45 6.62 -8.40
N GLY A 90 -8.21 6.50 -7.11
CA GLY A 90 -8.07 5.19 -6.46
C GLY A 90 -7.35 5.24 -5.10
N TRP A 91 -7.09 4.05 -4.58
CA TRP A 91 -6.52 3.84 -3.26
C TRP A 91 -5.22 3.06 -3.33
N TYR A 92 -4.22 3.49 -2.55
CA TYR A 92 -3.03 2.71 -2.29
C TYR A 92 -3.08 2.17 -0.86
N ILE A 93 -3.11 0.84 -0.73
CA ILE A 93 -3.09 0.18 0.57
C ILE A 93 -1.65 0.10 1.04
N SER A 94 -1.28 0.98 1.96
CA SER A 94 0.10 1.32 2.34
C SER A 94 0.85 0.24 3.14
N GLY A 95 0.37 -0.99 3.16
CA GLY A 95 1.05 -2.11 3.81
C GLY A 95 2.23 -2.62 2.98
N GLU A 96 3.43 -2.14 3.25
CA GLU A 96 4.63 -2.64 2.58
C GLU A 96 5.09 -3.93 3.26
N ILE A 97 4.93 -5.06 2.57
CA ILE A 97 5.38 -6.39 2.99
C ILE A 97 6.24 -7.01 1.89
N SER A 98 7.08 -7.98 2.24
CA SER A 98 7.87 -8.76 1.27
C SER A 98 7.44 -10.22 1.20
N ARG A 99 6.78 -10.67 2.23
CA ARG A 99 6.45 -12.08 2.48
C ARG A 99 5.02 -12.22 3.02
N ALA A 100 4.53 -13.45 3.08
CA ALA A 100 3.32 -13.80 3.81
C ALA A 100 3.51 -13.54 5.31
N THR A 101 3.23 -12.31 5.74
CA THR A 101 3.30 -11.90 7.13
C THR A 101 1.97 -12.05 7.84
N LYS A 102 2.03 -12.12 9.17
CA LYS A 102 0.84 -12.24 10.00
C LYS A 102 -0.16 -11.11 9.70
N GLY A 103 -1.39 -11.49 9.47
CA GLY A 103 -2.48 -10.54 9.22
C GLY A 103 -2.51 -9.90 7.84
N ALA A 104 -1.55 -10.16 6.94
CA ALA A 104 -1.45 -9.48 5.65
C ALA A 104 -2.68 -9.68 4.77
N ILE A 105 -3.08 -10.92 4.52
CA ILE A 105 -4.27 -11.22 3.68
C ILE A 105 -5.51 -10.56 4.27
N LYS A 106 -5.72 -10.71 5.58
CA LYS A 106 -6.87 -10.09 6.25
C LYS A 106 -6.84 -8.57 6.12
N ALA A 107 -5.69 -7.94 6.35
CA ALA A 107 -5.57 -6.49 6.29
C ALA A 107 -5.82 -5.94 4.88
N PHE A 108 -5.18 -6.52 3.87
CA PHE A 108 -5.41 -6.11 2.49
C PHE A 108 -6.85 -6.34 2.05
N TYR A 109 -7.46 -7.47 2.43
CA TYR A 109 -8.85 -7.76 2.10
C TYR A 109 -9.81 -6.77 2.75
N GLU A 110 -9.75 -6.57 4.08
CA GLU A 110 -10.66 -5.69 4.82
C GLU A 110 -10.53 -4.22 4.35
N MET A 111 -9.31 -3.72 4.25
CA MET A 111 -9.06 -2.35 3.79
C MET A 111 -9.44 -2.16 2.31
N GLY A 112 -9.05 -3.09 1.44
CA GLY A 112 -9.39 -3.03 0.03
C GLY A 112 -10.89 -3.10 -0.23
N LYS A 113 -11.60 -3.98 0.50
CA LYS A 113 -13.05 -4.09 0.45
C LYS A 113 -13.73 -2.77 0.83
N GLN A 114 -13.33 -2.19 1.96
CA GLN A 114 -13.91 -0.92 2.40
C GLN A 114 -13.61 0.23 1.43
N CYS A 115 -12.39 0.32 0.91
CA CYS A 115 -12.04 1.31 -0.12
C CYS A 115 -12.99 1.22 -1.32
N LYS A 116 -13.25 0.02 -1.83
CA LYS A 116 -14.18 -0.20 -2.93
C LYS A 116 -15.62 0.13 -2.57
N GLU A 117 -16.08 -0.29 -1.40
CA GLU A 117 -17.45 -0.04 -0.93
C GLU A 117 -17.76 1.46 -0.83
N VAL A 118 -16.90 2.24 -0.18
CA VAL A 118 -17.15 3.68 -0.01
C VAL A 118 -17.06 4.47 -1.31
N SER A 119 -16.20 4.06 -2.24
CA SER A 119 -15.89 4.79 -3.46
C SER A 119 -16.57 4.24 -4.73
N ASN A 120 -17.55 3.37 -4.57
CA ASN A 120 -18.26 2.74 -5.67
C ASN A 120 -17.33 2.02 -6.67
N GLY A 121 -16.33 1.30 -6.14
CA GLY A 121 -15.44 0.44 -6.91
C GLY A 121 -14.21 1.11 -7.50
N LEU A 122 -13.75 2.24 -6.97
CA LEU A 122 -12.47 2.81 -7.41
C LEU A 122 -11.33 1.80 -7.24
N PRO A 123 -10.35 1.82 -8.13
CA PRO A 123 -9.26 0.85 -8.10
C PRO A 123 -8.39 0.97 -6.85
N THR A 124 -7.92 -0.18 -6.42
CA THR A 124 -7.00 -0.34 -5.28
C THR A 124 -5.71 -0.98 -5.74
N PHE A 125 -4.59 -0.64 -5.13
CA PHE A 125 -3.35 -1.33 -5.39
C PHE A 125 -2.45 -1.43 -4.16
N ILE A 126 -1.47 -2.36 -4.21
CA ILE A 126 -0.42 -2.57 -3.23
C ILE A 126 0.95 -2.48 -3.90
N SER A 127 1.99 -2.15 -3.11
CA SER A 127 3.37 -2.09 -3.60
C SER A 127 4.32 -2.78 -2.61
N PRO A 128 4.33 -4.12 -2.59
CA PRO A 128 5.24 -4.90 -1.77
C PRO A 128 6.65 -4.91 -2.38
N TRP A 129 7.65 -5.27 -1.55
CA TRP A 129 9.00 -5.48 -2.08
C TRP A 129 9.34 -6.98 -2.24
N ILE A 130 10.43 -7.24 -2.95
CA ILE A 130 10.95 -8.59 -3.17
C ILE A 130 12.24 -8.75 -2.34
N ASP A 131 12.33 -9.79 -1.51
CA ASP A 131 13.53 -10.11 -0.74
C ASP A 131 14.51 -10.95 -1.57
N GLY A 132 15.20 -10.28 -2.51
CA GLY A 132 16.28 -10.89 -3.29
C GLY A 132 17.65 -10.82 -2.63
N LYS A 133 18.71 -11.03 -3.41
CA LYS A 133 20.11 -11.05 -2.92
C LYS A 133 20.57 -9.74 -2.26
N LYS A 134 19.93 -8.62 -2.57
CA LYS A 134 20.21 -7.30 -1.97
C LYS A 134 19.31 -6.97 -0.79
N ALA A 135 18.46 -7.90 -0.35
CA ALA A 135 17.54 -7.65 0.76
C ALA A 135 18.26 -7.21 2.03
N VAL A 136 17.70 -6.19 2.65
CA VAL A 136 18.19 -5.64 3.91
C VAL A 136 17.05 -5.50 4.91
N ALA A 137 17.32 -5.82 6.16
CA ALA A 137 16.42 -5.54 7.26
C ALA A 137 16.87 -4.26 7.98
N ALA A 138 15.95 -3.34 8.20
CA ALA A 138 16.20 -2.15 9.00
C ALA A 138 15.97 -2.48 10.50
N SER A 139 16.99 -2.30 11.29
CA SER A 139 16.90 -2.36 12.75
C SER A 139 17.44 -1.06 13.33
N GLY A 140 16.54 -0.14 13.62
CA GLY A 140 16.92 1.20 14.05
C GLY A 140 17.75 1.95 12.99
N ALA A 141 18.96 2.41 13.35
CA ALA A 141 19.87 3.09 12.42
C ALA A 141 20.77 2.12 11.63
N ASN A 142 20.68 0.81 11.87
CA ASN A 142 21.55 -0.19 11.24
C ASN A 142 20.79 -0.98 10.21
N LEU A 143 21.32 -1.03 8.97
CA LEU A 143 20.88 -1.94 7.92
C LEU A 143 21.68 -3.25 8.07
N THR A 144 20.99 -4.36 8.24
CA THR A 144 21.57 -5.69 8.23
C THR A 144 21.09 -6.45 6.99
N LYS A 145 21.91 -7.36 6.48
CA LYS A 145 21.50 -8.21 5.38
C LYS A 145 20.33 -9.09 5.83
N ALA A 146 19.22 -9.04 5.08
CA ALA A 146 18.10 -9.96 5.26
C ALA A 146 18.33 -11.26 4.47
N GLU A 147 17.59 -12.30 4.80
CA GLU A 147 17.63 -13.56 4.07
C GLU A 147 16.88 -13.42 2.74
N ALA A 148 17.56 -13.72 1.65
CA ALA A 148 16.93 -13.76 0.33
C ALA A 148 15.98 -14.95 0.22
N VAL A 149 14.85 -14.77 -0.45
CA VAL A 149 13.92 -15.86 -0.78
C VAL A 149 14.24 -16.43 -2.16
N SER A 150 13.98 -17.71 -2.37
CA SER A 150 14.01 -18.27 -3.70
C SER A 150 12.79 -17.83 -4.51
N VAL A 151 12.90 -17.87 -5.84
CA VAL A 151 11.79 -17.53 -6.75
C VAL A 151 10.58 -18.43 -6.49
N GLU A 152 10.81 -19.72 -6.21
CA GLU A 152 9.75 -20.69 -5.90
C GLU A 152 9.05 -20.38 -4.57
N GLN A 153 9.81 -19.96 -3.56
CA GLN A 153 9.22 -19.56 -2.29
C GLN A 153 8.40 -18.28 -2.43
N HIS A 154 8.91 -17.31 -3.18
CA HIS A 154 8.19 -16.08 -3.52
C HIS A 154 6.89 -16.40 -4.27
N GLU A 155 6.94 -17.23 -5.30
CA GLU A 155 5.76 -17.67 -6.06
C GLU A 155 4.71 -18.31 -5.15
N LYS A 156 5.13 -19.22 -4.27
CA LYS A 156 4.23 -19.90 -3.35
C LYS A 156 3.52 -18.93 -2.41
N GLU A 157 4.26 -18.02 -1.77
CA GLU A 157 3.72 -17.08 -0.79
C GLU A 157 2.79 -16.04 -1.46
N TRP A 158 3.21 -15.49 -2.59
CA TRP A 158 2.39 -14.51 -3.30
C TRP A 158 1.17 -15.12 -4.00
N ASN A 159 1.25 -16.40 -4.38
CA ASN A 159 0.07 -17.12 -4.83
C ASN A 159 -1.00 -17.22 -3.73
N GLU A 160 -0.61 -17.49 -2.48
CA GLU A 160 -1.53 -17.54 -1.34
C GLU A 160 -2.10 -16.14 -1.04
N ILE A 161 -1.25 -15.11 -1.05
CA ILE A 161 -1.69 -13.73 -0.82
C ILE A 161 -2.68 -13.29 -1.90
N PHE A 162 -2.35 -13.45 -3.17
CA PHE A 162 -3.23 -13.03 -4.28
C PHE A 162 -4.55 -13.79 -4.29
N ASP A 163 -4.54 -15.10 -3.97
CA ASP A 163 -5.77 -15.88 -3.82
C ASP A 163 -6.74 -15.25 -2.81
N GLY A 164 -6.19 -14.72 -1.71
CA GLY A 164 -6.97 -14.09 -0.64
C GLY A 164 -7.39 -12.65 -0.87
N ILE A 165 -6.82 -11.92 -1.86
CA ILE A 165 -7.05 -10.48 -2.01
C ILE A 165 -7.49 -10.01 -3.40
N HIS A 166 -7.43 -10.85 -4.45
CA HIS A 166 -7.65 -10.45 -5.83
C HIS A 166 -9.05 -9.85 -6.10
N GLU A 167 -10.04 -10.16 -5.29
CA GLU A 167 -11.38 -9.57 -5.41
C GLU A 167 -11.43 -8.10 -5.00
N VAL A 168 -10.47 -7.66 -4.19
CA VAL A 168 -10.45 -6.32 -3.59
C VAL A 168 -9.18 -5.52 -3.88
N VAL A 169 -8.20 -6.12 -4.55
CA VAL A 169 -6.96 -5.47 -5.01
C VAL A 169 -6.82 -5.64 -6.53
N ASP A 170 -6.79 -4.53 -7.25
CA ASP A 170 -6.78 -4.53 -8.74
C ASP A 170 -5.38 -4.55 -9.33
N ALA A 171 -4.38 -4.09 -8.59
CA ALA A 171 -3.01 -4.01 -9.09
C ALA A 171 -1.98 -4.27 -8.00
N CYS A 172 -0.84 -4.84 -8.41
CA CYS A 172 0.33 -5.02 -7.58
C CYS A 172 1.56 -4.43 -8.29
N ALA A 173 2.27 -3.53 -7.60
CA ALA A 173 3.50 -2.90 -8.08
C ALA A 173 4.68 -3.36 -7.23
N PHE A 174 5.34 -4.46 -7.61
CA PHE A 174 6.47 -4.96 -6.85
C PHE A 174 7.68 -4.01 -6.93
N GLN A 175 8.25 -3.70 -5.76
CA GLN A 175 9.48 -2.93 -5.62
C GLN A 175 10.68 -3.85 -5.83
N ASP A 176 11.57 -3.49 -6.75
CA ASP A 176 12.71 -4.32 -7.17
C ASP A 176 14.06 -3.92 -6.53
N GLY A 177 14.06 -2.93 -5.68
CA GLY A 177 15.30 -2.39 -5.07
C GLY A 177 16.15 -3.38 -4.29
N HIS A 178 15.59 -4.52 -3.88
CA HIS A 178 16.26 -5.55 -3.10
C HIS A 178 16.67 -6.80 -3.92
N ILE A 179 16.46 -6.80 -5.23
CA ILE A 179 16.90 -7.89 -6.13
C ILE A 179 18.10 -7.47 -6.95
N ASP A 180 18.93 -8.44 -7.33
CA ASP A 180 20.07 -8.18 -8.22
C ASP A 180 19.66 -8.36 -9.68
N TYR A 181 20.45 -7.80 -10.61
CA TYR A 181 20.14 -7.84 -12.05
C TYR A 181 19.98 -9.26 -12.60
N ASP A 182 20.70 -10.24 -12.06
CA ASP A 182 20.62 -11.64 -12.48
C ASP A 182 19.37 -12.35 -11.94
N GLU A 183 18.60 -11.73 -11.03
CA GLU A 183 17.37 -12.25 -10.47
C GLU A 183 16.10 -11.64 -11.11
N LEU A 184 16.22 -10.46 -11.75
CA LEU A 184 15.08 -9.66 -12.22
C LEU A 184 14.10 -10.46 -13.07
N ASP A 185 14.60 -11.11 -14.13
CA ASP A 185 13.75 -11.83 -15.09
C ASP A 185 12.91 -12.90 -14.40
N ALA A 186 13.51 -13.70 -13.52
CA ALA A 186 12.83 -14.80 -12.85
C ALA A 186 11.72 -14.32 -11.91
N PHE A 187 11.98 -13.25 -11.11
CA PHE A 187 10.95 -12.67 -10.25
C PHE A 187 9.85 -11.98 -11.05
N PHE A 188 10.19 -11.26 -12.12
CA PHE A 188 9.20 -10.57 -12.94
C PHE A 188 8.29 -11.53 -13.70
N GLU A 189 8.82 -12.63 -14.21
CA GLU A 189 8.03 -13.70 -14.84
C GLU A 189 7.02 -14.28 -13.85
N VAL A 190 7.44 -14.57 -12.63
CA VAL A 190 6.56 -15.07 -11.56
C VAL A 190 5.50 -14.04 -11.18
N ASN A 191 5.88 -12.80 -10.96
CA ASN A 191 4.95 -11.73 -10.61
C ASN A 191 3.88 -11.53 -11.69
N LYS A 192 4.30 -11.49 -12.95
CA LYS A 192 3.39 -11.37 -14.10
C LYS A 192 2.45 -12.57 -14.21
N LYS A 193 2.99 -13.79 -14.08
CA LYS A 193 2.22 -15.03 -14.12
C LYS A 193 1.14 -15.06 -13.04
N LEU A 194 1.49 -14.68 -11.81
CA LEU A 194 0.55 -14.63 -10.70
C LEU A 194 -0.51 -13.55 -10.91
N ALA A 195 -0.12 -12.36 -11.31
CA ALA A 195 -1.06 -11.29 -11.59
C ALA A 195 -2.07 -11.69 -12.70
N ASP A 196 -1.60 -12.29 -13.79
CA ASP A 196 -2.46 -12.79 -14.86
C ASP A 196 -3.42 -13.88 -14.39
N LYS A 197 -2.93 -14.80 -13.54
CA LYS A 197 -3.76 -15.87 -12.98
C LYS A 197 -4.96 -15.33 -12.20
N TYR A 198 -4.78 -14.24 -11.48
CA TYR A 198 -5.81 -13.65 -10.62
C TYR A 198 -6.50 -12.42 -11.23
N GLY A 199 -6.21 -12.10 -12.50
CA GLY A 199 -6.82 -10.96 -13.20
C GLY A 199 -6.38 -9.59 -12.68
N MET A 200 -5.25 -9.52 -11.96
CA MET A 200 -4.67 -8.30 -11.43
C MET A 200 -3.72 -7.64 -12.44
N LYS A 201 -3.56 -6.33 -12.34
CA LYS A 201 -2.51 -5.61 -13.08
C LYS A 201 -1.17 -5.78 -12.38
N CYS A 202 -0.12 -6.04 -13.16
CA CYS A 202 1.24 -6.12 -12.65
C CYS A 202 2.03 -4.89 -13.09
N TRP A 203 2.56 -4.16 -12.13
CA TRP A 203 3.50 -3.06 -12.35
C TRP A 203 4.82 -3.39 -11.66
N THR A 204 5.88 -2.68 -12.02
CA THR A 204 7.18 -2.70 -11.32
C THR A 204 7.52 -1.28 -10.87
N ASN A 205 8.24 -1.17 -9.76
CA ASN A 205 8.58 0.10 -9.14
C ASN A 205 10.05 0.09 -8.66
#